data_6adb9b8375060d0bf2dd1e3bb32bcf2d
#
_entry.id   6adb9b8375060d0bf2dd1e3bb32bcf2d
#
_cell.length_a   1.000
_cell.length_b   1.000
_cell.length_c   1.000
_cell.angle_alpha   90.00
_cell.angle_beta   90.00
_cell.angle_gamma   90.00
#
_symmetry.space_group_name_H-M   'P 1'
#
loop_
_entity.id
_entity.type
_entity.pdbx_description
1 polymer ?
#
loop_
_entity_poly.entity_id
_entity_poly.type
_entity_poly.pdbx_seq_one_letter_code
_entity_poly.pdbx_strand_id
1 'polypeptide(L)'
;SLDTSVVNSWHGFATGTGWSHFFDGVSTASRPWVVELVLLLVAIALAVRRRALVTATWMVTVLLATALAYTLIKHVMQRPRPDITDQIGGWSYPSAHASEIAAAAGLLVIVTVQRVRRRRLRLALVVLWIAVALLVGVGRVFVGAHHPSDVVGGWLLGAFVVFVASAVFGLLETSTRTVERPLSSLPEDRRTLAVVLNPIKVDSDSFRLRASEAARAAGWDEPLWFETTADDAGSAMSRAAVAAGADVVVAAGGDGTVRVVCSEMAGTGVPVGIIPAGTGNLLARNLEIPLAHDQALETILRGQDRAVDLVKVHGDELTGTRFAVMAGMGLDAAIMDGAPDALKARMGWSAYFVAGAKHLSYPAVRVDISLDGAEPVRRLARTVVIGNVGSLTAGIPLLPDARIDDGVLDVVVVAPRRMFGWLGLVWRVITKHPRTDERLDRFTGRSVAVTAASATPRQLDGDTVGAGTKIRADVEPGVLLVRVPR
;
A
#
# COMPACT_ATOMS: atom_id res chain seq x y z
N SER A 1 -31.51 13.94 22.76
CA SER A 1 -30.34 13.08 22.49
C SER A 1 -29.06 13.75 22.98
N LEU A 2 -27.97 12.99 23.18
CA LEU A 2 -26.67 13.51 23.60
C LEU A 2 -26.17 14.57 22.60
N ASP A 3 -26.36 14.35 21.30
CA ASP A 3 -26.06 15.27 20.21
C ASP A 3 -26.77 16.64 20.42
N THR A 4 -28.06 16.64 20.72
CA THR A 4 -28.85 17.86 20.92
C THR A 4 -28.41 18.63 22.17
N SER A 5 -28.09 17.92 23.26
CA SER A 5 -27.63 18.57 24.51
C SER A 5 -26.27 19.28 24.30
N VAL A 6 -25.34 18.66 23.57
CA VAL A 6 -24.03 19.24 23.25
C VAL A 6 -24.17 20.49 22.39
N VAL A 7 -25.01 20.43 21.33
CA VAL A 7 -25.25 21.60 20.46
C VAL A 7 -25.80 22.76 21.24
N ASN A 8 -26.82 22.54 22.07
CA ASN A 8 -27.47 23.60 22.86
C ASN A 8 -26.47 24.24 23.84
N SER A 9 -25.68 23.43 24.55
CA SER A 9 -24.66 23.92 25.48
C SER A 9 -23.58 24.74 24.81
N TRP A 10 -23.05 24.25 23.69
CA TRP A 10 -21.95 24.90 22.98
C TRP A 10 -22.40 26.17 22.26
N HIS A 11 -23.57 26.15 21.64
CA HIS A 11 -24.14 27.33 21.01
C HIS A 11 -24.48 28.41 22.06
N GLY A 12 -25.10 28.05 23.20
CA GLY A 12 -25.34 28.97 24.29
C GLY A 12 -24.07 29.58 24.88
N PHE A 13 -22.98 28.79 25.00
CA PHE A 13 -21.68 29.32 25.39
C PHE A 13 -21.12 30.31 24.37
N ALA A 14 -21.16 29.99 23.09
CA ALA A 14 -20.63 30.86 22.03
C ALA A 14 -21.36 32.19 21.95
N THR A 15 -22.68 32.18 22.04
CA THR A 15 -23.54 33.40 22.03
C THR A 15 -23.35 34.23 23.29
N GLY A 16 -23.26 33.57 24.47
CA GLY A 16 -23.08 34.27 25.75
C GLY A 16 -21.68 34.89 25.96
N THR A 17 -20.66 34.40 25.24
CA THR A 17 -19.27 34.87 25.41
C THR A 17 -18.75 35.71 24.24
N GLY A 18 -19.56 35.97 23.20
CA GLY A 18 -19.14 36.72 22.01
C GLY A 18 -18.27 35.91 21.02
N TRP A 19 -17.98 34.63 21.26
CA TRP A 19 -17.25 33.76 20.35
C TRP A 19 -18.03 33.44 19.05
N SER A 20 -19.33 33.74 19.01
CA SER A 20 -20.19 33.56 17.84
C SER A 20 -19.60 34.24 16.58
N HIS A 21 -19.16 35.50 16.68
CA HIS A 21 -18.56 36.23 15.56
C HIS A 21 -17.30 35.57 15.02
N PHE A 22 -16.46 35.01 15.88
CA PHE A 22 -15.27 34.28 15.47
C PHE A 22 -15.64 33.01 14.70
N PHE A 23 -16.56 32.20 15.22
CA PHE A 23 -16.97 30.95 14.57
C PHE A 23 -17.77 31.21 13.29
N ASP A 24 -18.52 32.30 13.19
CA ASP A 24 -19.18 32.74 11.96
C ASP A 24 -18.14 33.14 10.89
N GLY A 25 -17.09 33.84 11.29
CA GLY A 25 -15.96 34.15 10.41
C GLY A 25 -15.26 32.88 9.89
N VAL A 26 -14.94 31.94 10.79
CA VAL A 26 -14.36 30.63 10.43
C VAL A 26 -15.28 29.87 9.49
N SER A 27 -16.58 29.84 9.78
CA SER A 27 -17.61 29.18 8.96
C SER A 27 -17.71 29.79 7.56
N THR A 28 -17.64 31.12 7.46
CA THR A 28 -17.67 31.84 6.18
C THR A 28 -16.42 31.59 5.35
N ALA A 29 -15.24 31.64 5.95
CA ALA A 29 -13.96 31.39 5.28
C ALA A 29 -13.81 29.93 4.83
N SER A 30 -14.42 28.99 5.54
CA SER A 30 -14.38 27.54 5.24
C SER A 30 -15.58 27.03 4.47
N ARG A 31 -16.35 27.90 3.80
CA ARG A 31 -17.46 27.45 2.92
C ARG A 31 -16.93 26.45 1.90
N PRO A 32 -17.65 25.35 1.61
CA PRO A 32 -17.20 24.31 0.69
C PRO A 32 -16.67 24.88 -0.64
N TRP A 33 -17.41 25.78 -1.30
CA TRP A 33 -17.01 26.38 -2.55
C TRP A 33 -15.70 27.22 -2.46
N VAL A 34 -15.40 27.84 -1.27
CA VAL A 34 -14.15 28.59 -1.05
C VAL A 34 -12.97 27.63 -0.99
N VAL A 35 -13.11 26.55 -0.23
CA VAL A 35 -12.08 25.50 -0.12
C VAL A 35 -11.83 24.84 -1.46
N GLU A 36 -12.90 24.48 -2.18
CA GLU A 36 -12.84 23.91 -3.53
C GLU A 36 -12.13 24.84 -4.51
N LEU A 37 -12.49 26.14 -4.52
CA LEU A 37 -11.86 27.14 -5.40
C LEU A 37 -10.36 27.29 -5.12
N VAL A 38 -9.97 27.41 -3.85
CA VAL A 38 -8.56 27.55 -3.47
C VAL A 38 -7.77 26.32 -3.91
N LEU A 39 -8.27 25.11 -3.64
CA LEU A 39 -7.59 23.89 -4.03
C LEU A 39 -7.58 23.66 -5.54
N LEU A 40 -8.63 24.07 -6.24
CA LEU A 40 -8.67 24.06 -7.71
C LEU A 40 -7.61 25.00 -8.32
N LEU A 41 -7.45 26.21 -7.78
CA LEU A 41 -6.40 27.14 -8.21
C LEU A 41 -5.00 26.56 -7.95
N VAL A 42 -4.80 25.89 -6.82
CA VAL A 42 -3.55 25.17 -6.53
C VAL A 42 -3.33 24.03 -7.53
N ALA A 43 -4.36 23.24 -7.82
CA ALA A 43 -4.29 22.15 -8.80
C ALA A 43 -3.96 22.67 -10.21
N ILE A 44 -4.57 23.79 -10.64
CA ILE A 44 -4.26 24.45 -11.92
C ILE A 44 -2.80 24.91 -11.95
N ALA A 45 -2.33 25.58 -10.89
CA ALA A 45 -0.94 26.02 -10.78
C ALA A 45 0.06 24.88 -10.84
N LEU A 46 -0.30 23.71 -10.28
CA LEU A 46 0.50 22.48 -10.37
C LEU A 46 0.44 21.85 -11.77
N ALA A 47 -0.72 21.89 -12.42
CA ALA A 47 -0.92 21.33 -13.77
C ALA A 47 -0.10 22.07 -14.83
N VAL A 48 0.07 23.37 -14.71
CA VAL A 48 0.93 24.19 -15.60
C VAL A 48 2.39 23.68 -15.56
N ARG A 49 2.82 23.07 -14.46
CA ARG A 49 4.10 22.39 -14.37
C ARG A 49 3.92 20.92 -14.77
N ARG A 50 4.20 20.56 -16.02
CA ARG A 50 3.97 19.21 -16.61
C ARG A 50 4.34 18.02 -15.73
N ARG A 51 5.31 18.16 -14.81
CA ARG A 51 5.73 17.13 -13.84
C ARG A 51 4.78 16.92 -12.65
N ALA A 52 3.71 17.71 -12.54
CA ALA A 52 2.76 17.65 -11.42
C ALA A 52 1.32 17.33 -11.85
N LEU A 53 1.10 16.89 -13.09
CA LEU A 53 -0.23 16.58 -13.62
C LEU A 53 -0.96 15.51 -12.79
N VAL A 54 -0.26 14.44 -12.39
CA VAL A 54 -0.85 13.37 -11.56
C VAL A 54 -1.33 13.94 -10.22
N THR A 55 -0.53 14.77 -9.56
CA THR A 55 -0.93 15.43 -8.31
C THR A 55 -2.13 16.35 -8.50
N ALA A 56 -2.17 17.13 -9.57
CA ALA A 56 -3.29 18.00 -9.89
C ALA A 56 -4.58 17.20 -10.16
N THR A 57 -4.51 16.16 -10.96
CA THR A 57 -5.65 15.26 -11.25
C THR A 57 -6.16 14.59 -9.97
N TRP A 58 -5.26 14.09 -9.12
CA TRP A 58 -5.61 13.52 -7.83
C TRP A 58 -6.35 14.51 -6.93
N MET A 59 -5.86 15.76 -6.81
CA MET A 59 -6.52 16.81 -6.02
C MET A 59 -7.94 17.09 -6.52
N VAL A 60 -8.12 17.24 -7.83
CA VAL A 60 -9.45 17.47 -8.43
C VAL A 60 -10.38 16.26 -8.20
N THR A 61 -9.85 15.05 -8.35
CA THR A 61 -10.63 13.83 -8.08
C THR A 61 -11.11 13.77 -6.64
N VAL A 62 -10.27 14.11 -5.67
CA VAL A 62 -10.65 14.13 -4.25
C VAL A 62 -11.76 15.15 -4.00
N LEU A 63 -11.64 16.38 -4.53
CA LEU A 63 -12.68 17.42 -4.37
C LEU A 63 -14.03 16.97 -4.93
N LEU A 64 -14.05 16.54 -6.18
CA LEU A 64 -15.28 16.09 -6.84
C LEU A 64 -15.91 14.88 -6.16
N ALA A 65 -15.10 13.91 -5.75
CA ALA A 65 -15.57 12.72 -5.06
C ALA A 65 -16.13 13.05 -3.67
N THR A 66 -15.51 13.99 -2.93
CA THR A 66 -16.01 14.44 -1.62
C THR A 66 -17.34 15.16 -1.77
N ALA A 67 -17.44 16.09 -2.72
CA ALA A 67 -18.67 16.85 -3.00
C ALA A 67 -19.83 15.92 -3.41
N LEU A 68 -19.57 14.98 -4.29
CA LEU A 68 -20.55 13.98 -4.72
C LEU A 68 -20.99 13.11 -3.54
N ALA A 69 -20.03 12.59 -2.75
CA ALA A 69 -20.30 11.68 -1.67
C ALA A 69 -21.15 12.31 -0.56
N TYR A 70 -20.79 13.51 -0.05
CA TYR A 70 -21.63 14.14 0.98
C TYR A 70 -22.99 14.53 0.45
N THR A 71 -23.10 14.93 -0.82
CA THR A 71 -24.39 15.26 -1.43
C THR A 71 -25.29 14.03 -1.53
N LEU A 72 -24.79 12.90 -2.00
CA LEU A 72 -25.54 11.65 -2.06
C LEU A 72 -25.99 11.18 -0.68
N ILE A 73 -25.09 11.19 0.31
CA ILE A 73 -25.40 10.76 1.67
C ILE A 73 -26.46 11.67 2.29
N LYS A 74 -26.41 12.99 2.06
CA LYS A 74 -27.45 13.93 2.52
C LYS A 74 -28.84 13.56 1.99
N HIS A 75 -28.95 13.24 0.71
CA HIS A 75 -30.21 12.86 0.08
C HIS A 75 -30.74 11.50 0.56
N VAL A 76 -29.85 10.58 0.94
CA VAL A 76 -30.25 9.27 1.46
C VAL A 76 -30.65 9.36 2.94
N MET A 77 -29.86 10.05 3.76
CA MET A 77 -30.05 10.08 5.22
C MET A 77 -31.12 11.06 5.67
N GLN A 78 -31.35 12.15 4.94
CA GLN A 78 -32.38 13.17 5.16
C GLN A 78 -32.50 13.63 6.62
N ARG A 79 -31.36 13.72 7.33
CA ARG A 79 -31.34 14.09 8.75
C ARG A 79 -31.68 15.59 8.92
N PRO A 80 -32.65 15.98 9.78
CA PRO A 80 -32.93 17.38 10.06
C PRO A 80 -31.74 18.05 10.79
N ARG A 81 -31.67 19.38 10.65
CA ARG A 81 -30.69 20.20 11.40
C ARG A 81 -31.14 20.43 12.83
N PRO A 82 -30.23 20.88 13.72
CA PRO A 82 -30.62 21.36 15.05
C PRO A 82 -31.64 22.52 14.96
N ASP A 83 -32.64 22.54 15.85
CA ASP A 83 -33.70 23.54 15.88
C ASP A 83 -33.23 24.94 16.36
N ILE A 84 -31.96 25.24 16.34
CA ILE A 84 -31.34 26.48 16.82
C ILE A 84 -31.20 27.54 15.71
N THR A 85 -31.14 27.12 14.45
CA THR A 85 -30.90 28.01 13.31
C THR A 85 -32.00 27.85 12.26
N ASP A 86 -33.00 28.69 12.32
CA ASP A 86 -34.15 28.71 11.38
C ASP A 86 -33.80 29.10 9.93
N GLN A 87 -32.54 29.54 9.69
CA GLN A 87 -32.14 30.13 8.41
C GLN A 87 -31.26 29.21 7.52
N ILE A 88 -30.86 28.03 7.98
CA ILE A 88 -29.99 27.14 7.19
C ILE A 88 -30.79 25.98 6.62
N GLY A 89 -31.17 26.08 5.36
CA GLY A 89 -31.86 25.00 4.65
C GLY A 89 -31.03 23.75 4.40
N GLY A 90 -31.73 22.66 4.03
CA GLY A 90 -31.14 21.39 3.63
C GLY A 90 -30.76 20.45 4.78
N TRP A 91 -30.32 19.23 4.43
CA TRP A 91 -30.05 18.13 5.36
C TRP A 91 -28.76 18.31 6.16
N SER A 92 -28.76 17.78 7.39
CA SER A 92 -27.68 17.97 8.34
C SER A 92 -26.49 17.01 8.10
N TYR A 93 -26.76 15.73 7.91
CA TYR A 93 -25.72 14.67 7.87
C TYR A 93 -25.32 14.28 6.45
N PRO A 94 -24.01 14.14 6.17
CA PRO A 94 -22.87 14.62 6.95
C PRO A 94 -22.65 16.13 6.75
N SER A 95 -21.84 16.75 7.61
CA SER A 95 -21.48 18.17 7.46
C SER A 95 -20.59 18.39 6.25
N ALA A 96 -21.05 19.16 5.25
CA ALA A 96 -20.27 19.48 4.05
C ALA A 96 -18.99 20.24 4.39
N HIS A 97 -19.01 21.24 5.30
CA HIS A 97 -17.82 21.93 5.77
C HIS A 97 -16.79 21.00 6.37
N ALA A 98 -17.23 20.08 7.24
CA ALA A 98 -16.35 19.10 7.86
C ALA A 98 -15.77 18.11 6.84
N SER A 99 -16.55 17.69 5.85
CA SER A 99 -16.10 16.78 4.78
C SER A 99 -15.02 17.43 3.91
N GLU A 100 -15.30 18.64 3.40
CA GLU A 100 -14.38 19.36 2.51
C GLU A 100 -13.09 19.78 3.22
N ILE A 101 -13.19 20.30 4.44
CA ILE A 101 -11.97 20.72 5.16
C ILE A 101 -11.12 19.51 5.58
N ALA A 102 -11.74 18.37 5.90
CA ALA A 102 -10.99 17.15 6.17
C ALA A 102 -10.30 16.60 4.92
N ALA A 103 -10.97 16.67 3.77
CA ALA A 103 -10.37 16.31 2.48
C ALA A 103 -9.20 17.25 2.14
N ALA A 104 -9.40 18.58 2.28
CA ALA A 104 -8.36 19.57 2.08
C ALA A 104 -7.14 19.36 2.99
N ALA A 105 -7.39 19.17 4.29
CA ALA A 105 -6.33 18.89 5.26
C ALA A 105 -5.58 17.60 4.92
N GLY A 106 -6.28 16.53 4.55
CA GLY A 106 -5.68 15.27 4.12
C GLY A 106 -4.78 15.42 2.88
N LEU A 107 -5.23 16.15 1.86
CA LEU A 107 -4.44 16.50 0.68
C LEU A 107 -3.16 17.25 1.09
N LEU A 108 -3.28 18.28 1.94
CA LEU A 108 -2.16 19.10 2.39
C LEU A 108 -1.19 18.32 3.28
N VAL A 109 -1.68 17.38 4.09
CA VAL A 109 -0.84 16.47 4.88
C VAL A 109 0.00 15.60 3.95
N ILE A 110 -0.58 14.97 2.94
CA ILE A 110 0.15 14.10 2.01
C ILE A 110 1.21 14.91 1.25
N VAL A 111 0.84 16.07 0.69
CA VAL A 111 1.80 16.96 0.00
C VAL A 111 2.92 17.43 0.95
N THR A 112 2.58 17.75 2.20
CA THR A 112 3.57 18.16 3.22
C THR A 112 4.55 17.03 3.51
N VAL A 113 4.06 15.82 3.70
CA VAL A 113 4.91 14.64 3.98
C VAL A 113 5.85 14.35 2.80
N GLN A 114 5.37 14.49 1.57
CA GLN A 114 6.17 14.23 0.37
C GLN A 114 7.19 15.34 0.04
N ARG A 115 6.87 16.61 0.33
CA ARG A 115 7.68 17.75 -0.13
C ARG A 115 8.55 18.40 0.96
N VAL A 116 8.16 18.33 2.24
CA VAL A 116 8.86 18.98 3.33
C VAL A 116 9.89 18.05 3.96
N ARG A 117 11.17 18.30 3.71
CA ARG A 117 12.29 17.48 4.21
C ARG A 117 12.60 17.73 5.69
N ARG A 118 12.42 18.96 6.21
CA ARG A 118 12.73 19.31 7.61
C ARG A 118 11.68 18.71 8.56
N ARG A 119 12.05 17.70 9.36
CA ARG A 119 11.13 16.95 10.25
C ARG A 119 10.29 17.85 11.15
N ARG A 120 10.91 18.85 11.81
CA ARG A 120 10.18 19.77 12.72
C ARG A 120 9.12 20.58 11.97
N LEU A 121 9.47 21.15 10.80
CA LEU A 121 8.53 21.92 9.97
C LEU A 121 7.42 21.02 9.44
N ARG A 122 7.74 19.80 8.99
CA ARG A 122 6.75 18.83 8.54
C ARG A 122 5.74 18.49 9.63
N LEU A 123 6.20 18.20 10.85
CA LEU A 123 5.32 17.94 11.99
C LEU A 123 4.45 19.15 12.31
N ALA A 124 5.02 20.37 12.36
CA ALA A 124 4.26 21.59 12.63
C ALA A 124 3.16 21.81 11.59
N LEU A 125 3.45 21.63 10.30
CA LEU A 125 2.46 21.77 9.23
C LEU A 125 1.37 20.70 9.29
N VAL A 126 1.73 19.44 9.56
CA VAL A 126 0.73 18.36 9.72
C VAL A 126 -0.21 18.65 10.88
N VAL A 127 0.33 19.07 12.04
CA VAL A 127 -0.47 19.47 13.21
C VAL A 127 -1.37 20.66 12.86
N LEU A 128 -0.84 21.65 12.13
CA LEU A 128 -1.61 22.82 11.69
C LEU A 128 -2.82 22.41 10.83
N TRP A 129 -2.63 21.55 9.80
CA TRP A 129 -3.71 21.12 8.94
C TRP A 129 -4.79 20.34 9.69
N ILE A 130 -4.40 19.46 10.61
CA ILE A 130 -5.33 18.75 11.48
C ILE A 130 -6.08 19.73 12.39
N ALA A 131 -5.39 20.68 13.01
CA ALA A 131 -5.99 21.67 13.89
C ALA A 131 -7.01 22.55 13.15
N VAL A 132 -6.73 22.95 11.90
CA VAL A 132 -7.67 23.69 11.07
C VAL A 132 -8.94 22.86 10.79
N ALA A 133 -8.79 21.58 10.43
CA ALA A 133 -9.94 20.72 10.19
C ALA A 133 -10.81 20.54 11.44
N LEU A 134 -10.16 20.38 12.61
CA LEU A 134 -10.87 20.29 13.89
C LEU A 134 -11.57 21.61 14.23
N LEU A 135 -10.90 22.75 14.10
CA LEU A 135 -11.45 24.07 14.38
C LEU A 135 -12.71 24.35 13.54
N VAL A 136 -12.65 24.08 12.23
CA VAL A 136 -13.80 24.28 11.35
C VAL A 136 -14.97 23.36 11.76
N GLY A 137 -14.72 22.09 11.97
CA GLY A 137 -15.78 21.14 12.34
C GLY A 137 -16.41 21.47 13.69
N VAL A 138 -15.59 21.75 14.70
CA VAL A 138 -16.05 22.18 16.03
C VAL A 138 -16.84 23.49 15.91
N GLY A 139 -16.37 24.44 15.11
CA GLY A 139 -17.09 25.70 14.85
C GLY A 139 -18.51 25.49 14.31
N ARG A 140 -18.76 24.42 13.51
CA ARG A 140 -20.11 24.10 13.00
C ARG A 140 -21.09 23.71 14.12
N VAL A 141 -20.57 23.14 15.22
CA VAL A 141 -21.39 22.83 16.39
C VAL A 141 -21.66 24.10 17.21
N PHE A 142 -20.63 24.95 17.39
CA PHE A 142 -20.79 26.24 18.11
C PHE A 142 -21.77 27.21 17.42
N VAL A 143 -21.77 27.23 16.08
CA VAL A 143 -22.75 28.01 15.30
C VAL A 143 -24.16 27.39 15.36
N GLY A 144 -24.31 26.18 15.89
CA GLY A 144 -25.62 25.49 15.98
C GLY A 144 -26.09 24.90 14.65
N ALA A 145 -25.25 24.85 13.62
CA ALA A 145 -25.62 24.41 12.28
C ALA A 145 -25.61 22.90 12.07
N HIS A 146 -24.90 22.17 12.91
CA HIS A 146 -24.72 20.71 12.81
C HIS A 146 -24.65 20.06 14.19
N HIS A 147 -25.09 18.81 14.27
CA HIS A 147 -24.84 17.96 15.41
C HIS A 147 -23.36 17.48 15.43
N PRO A 148 -22.77 17.19 16.61
CA PRO A 148 -21.41 16.62 16.69
C PRO A 148 -21.21 15.39 15.81
N SER A 149 -22.19 14.49 15.74
CA SER A 149 -22.13 13.29 14.88
C SER A 149 -22.11 13.61 13.38
N ASP A 150 -22.73 14.71 12.93
CA ASP A 150 -22.66 15.16 11.54
C ASP A 150 -21.25 15.61 11.17
N VAL A 151 -20.56 16.25 12.10
CA VAL A 151 -19.19 16.74 11.95
C VAL A 151 -18.21 15.57 11.92
N VAL A 152 -18.36 14.63 12.85
CA VAL A 152 -17.53 13.41 12.88
C VAL A 152 -17.72 12.59 11.60
N GLY A 153 -18.99 12.42 11.16
CA GLY A 153 -19.30 11.76 9.88
C GLY A 153 -18.65 12.48 8.68
N GLY A 154 -18.65 13.80 8.69
CA GLY A 154 -17.98 14.62 7.67
C GLY A 154 -16.46 14.42 7.66
N TRP A 155 -15.79 14.47 8.80
CA TRP A 155 -14.34 14.22 8.90
C TRP A 155 -13.97 12.83 8.43
N LEU A 156 -14.72 11.81 8.82
CA LEU A 156 -14.49 10.43 8.37
C LEU A 156 -14.67 10.27 6.87
N LEU A 157 -15.69 10.92 6.30
CA LEU A 157 -15.95 10.90 4.86
C LEU A 157 -14.80 11.55 4.08
N GLY A 158 -14.38 12.77 4.44
CA GLY A 158 -13.28 13.47 3.79
C GLY A 158 -11.97 12.69 3.86
N ALA A 159 -11.63 12.19 5.06
CA ALA A 159 -10.44 11.35 5.25
C ALA A 159 -10.49 10.04 4.44
N PHE A 160 -11.65 9.41 4.36
CA PHE A 160 -11.86 8.19 3.57
C PHE A 160 -11.66 8.43 2.07
N VAL A 161 -12.25 9.50 1.53
CA VAL A 161 -12.11 9.85 0.11
C VAL A 161 -10.65 10.13 -0.24
N VAL A 162 -9.94 10.91 0.59
CA VAL A 162 -8.49 11.16 0.40
C VAL A 162 -7.70 9.88 0.41
N PHE A 163 -7.96 9.00 1.37
CA PHE A 163 -7.27 7.72 1.49
C PHE A 163 -7.48 6.85 0.24
N VAL A 164 -8.73 6.66 -0.20
CA VAL A 164 -9.06 5.87 -1.38
C VAL A 164 -8.43 6.46 -2.65
N ALA A 165 -8.59 7.77 -2.86
CA ALA A 165 -8.00 8.44 -4.01
C ALA A 165 -6.46 8.33 -3.99
N SER A 166 -5.83 8.51 -2.83
CA SER A 166 -4.37 8.41 -2.71
C SER A 166 -3.85 7.00 -3.00
N ALA A 167 -4.61 5.98 -2.61
CA ALA A 167 -4.32 4.59 -2.95
C ALA A 167 -4.43 4.34 -4.45
N VAL A 168 -5.51 4.83 -5.09
CA VAL A 168 -5.74 4.69 -6.54
C VAL A 168 -4.64 5.38 -7.35
N PHE A 169 -4.19 6.56 -6.91
CA PHE A 169 -3.14 7.33 -7.59
C PHE A 169 -1.71 6.92 -7.19
N GLY A 170 -1.52 5.91 -6.34
CA GLY A 170 -0.19 5.45 -5.89
C GLY A 170 0.58 6.46 -5.03
N LEU A 171 -0.11 7.46 -4.44
CA LEU A 171 0.52 8.54 -3.68
C LEU A 171 0.81 8.19 -2.21
N LEU A 172 0.41 7.01 -1.75
CA LEU A 172 0.72 6.49 -0.42
C LEU A 172 2.08 5.78 -0.37
N GLU A 173 2.76 5.66 -1.52
CA GLU A 173 4.10 5.08 -1.60
C GLU A 173 5.10 6.06 -0.98
N THR A 174 5.52 5.80 0.24
CA THR A 174 6.68 6.47 0.82
C THR A 174 7.93 5.75 0.35
N SER A 175 8.68 6.36 -0.57
CA SER A 175 10.06 5.93 -0.91
C SER A 175 10.87 5.84 0.39
N THR A 176 11.06 4.64 0.89
CA THR A 176 12.11 4.38 1.86
C THR A 176 13.43 4.43 1.09
N ARG A 177 14.15 5.57 1.18
CA ARG A 177 15.52 5.63 0.69
C ARG A 177 16.35 4.62 1.47
N THR A 178 16.51 3.45 0.90
CA THR A 178 17.56 2.51 1.27
C THR A 178 18.90 3.14 0.86
N VAL A 179 19.85 3.16 1.77
CA VAL A 179 21.23 3.51 1.42
C VAL A 179 21.78 2.31 0.65
N GLU A 180 21.73 2.40 -0.67
CA GLU A 180 22.25 1.37 -1.54
C GLU A 180 23.79 1.37 -1.47
N ARG A 181 24.37 0.19 -1.23
CA ARG A 181 25.73 -0.09 -1.66
C ARG A 181 25.63 -0.62 -3.09
N PRO A 182 26.08 0.14 -4.09
CA PRO A 182 26.11 -0.37 -5.46
C PRO A 182 27.06 -1.56 -5.52
N LEU A 183 26.55 -2.68 -6.02
CA LEU A 183 27.40 -3.78 -6.47
C LEU A 183 27.96 -3.43 -7.83
N SER A 184 29.11 -4.02 -8.17
CA SER A 184 29.78 -3.78 -9.44
C SER A 184 28.82 -4.00 -10.62
N SER A 185 28.84 -3.08 -11.58
CA SER A 185 28.16 -3.25 -12.87
C SER A 185 28.69 -4.50 -13.59
N LEU A 186 27.85 -5.11 -14.43
CA LEU A 186 28.28 -6.20 -15.29
C LEU A 186 29.56 -5.81 -16.08
N PRO A 187 30.51 -6.72 -16.27
CA PRO A 187 31.64 -6.51 -17.16
C PRO A 187 31.19 -6.11 -18.57
N GLU A 188 31.93 -5.25 -19.25
CA GLU A 188 31.52 -4.71 -20.57
C GLU A 188 31.44 -5.76 -21.69
N ASP A 189 32.07 -6.93 -21.49
CA ASP A 189 32.08 -8.06 -22.43
C ASP A 189 30.90 -9.03 -22.26
N ARG A 190 30.06 -8.86 -21.24
CA ARG A 190 28.88 -9.68 -20.98
C ARG A 190 27.62 -9.05 -21.59
N ARG A 191 27.01 -9.73 -22.57
CA ARG A 191 25.94 -9.15 -23.41
C ARG A 191 24.76 -10.05 -23.69
N THR A 192 24.69 -11.22 -23.08
CA THR A 192 23.60 -12.18 -23.34
C THR A 192 22.43 -11.96 -22.37
N LEU A 193 21.27 -11.56 -22.90
CA LEU A 193 20.03 -11.38 -22.17
C LEU A 193 19.09 -12.57 -22.44
N ALA A 194 18.59 -13.23 -21.39
CA ALA A 194 17.55 -14.25 -21.52
C ALA A 194 16.26 -13.75 -20.89
N VAL A 195 15.14 -13.89 -21.59
CA VAL A 195 13.82 -13.42 -21.13
C VAL A 195 12.90 -14.61 -20.91
N VAL A 196 12.51 -14.83 -19.65
CA VAL A 196 11.45 -15.74 -19.24
C VAL A 196 10.13 -15.00 -19.28
N LEU A 197 9.35 -15.22 -20.31
CA LEU A 197 8.16 -14.45 -20.68
C LEU A 197 6.89 -15.21 -20.34
N ASN A 198 5.96 -14.56 -19.65
CA ASN A 198 4.59 -15.05 -19.47
C ASN A 198 3.69 -14.47 -20.58
N PRO A 199 3.29 -15.27 -21.58
CA PRO A 199 2.56 -14.77 -22.76
C PRO A 199 1.13 -14.33 -22.43
N ILE A 200 0.56 -14.73 -21.29
CA ILE A 200 -0.77 -14.30 -20.85
C ILE A 200 -0.73 -12.87 -20.25
N LYS A 201 0.41 -12.47 -19.69
CA LYS A 201 0.55 -11.20 -18.96
C LYS A 201 1.25 -10.11 -19.78
N VAL A 202 2.07 -10.49 -20.73
CA VAL A 202 2.83 -9.57 -21.58
C VAL A 202 2.45 -9.85 -23.04
N ASP A 203 2.12 -8.79 -23.79
CA ASP A 203 1.94 -8.90 -25.24
C ASP A 203 3.28 -9.29 -25.90
N SER A 204 3.38 -10.58 -26.21
CA SER A 204 4.64 -11.21 -26.61
C SER A 204 5.29 -10.56 -27.83
N ASP A 205 4.50 -10.32 -28.89
CA ASP A 205 5.06 -9.86 -30.18
C ASP A 205 5.57 -8.43 -30.10
N SER A 206 4.76 -7.53 -29.55
CA SER A 206 5.15 -6.14 -29.40
C SER A 206 6.28 -5.95 -28.39
N PHE A 207 6.31 -6.75 -27.32
CA PHE A 207 7.37 -6.68 -26.33
C PHE A 207 8.70 -7.22 -26.86
N ARG A 208 8.67 -8.35 -27.58
CA ARG A 208 9.87 -8.93 -28.22
C ARG A 208 10.56 -7.93 -29.16
N LEU A 209 9.77 -7.29 -30.02
CA LEU A 209 10.30 -6.30 -30.96
C LEU A 209 11.01 -5.14 -30.19
N ARG A 210 10.32 -4.53 -29.22
CA ARG A 210 10.89 -3.43 -28.45
C ARG A 210 12.11 -3.83 -27.63
N ALA A 211 12.08 -5.02 -27.01
CA ALA A 211 13.20 -5.53 -26.22
C ALA A 211 14.43 -5.83 -27.07
N SER A 212 14.26 -6.43 -28.25
CA SER A 212 15.35 -6.67 -29.21
C SER A 212 15.94 -5.37 -29.73
N GLU A 213 15.11 -4.38 -30.06
CA GLU A 213 15.59 -3.07 -30.50
C GLU A 213 16.38 -2.34 -29.40
N ALA A 214 15.85 -2.35 -28.17
CA ALA A 214 16.49 -1.70 -27.01
C ALA A 214 17.81 -2.41 -26.63
N ALA A 215 17.84 -3.75 -26.62
CA ALA A 215 19.04 -4.53 -26.35
C ALA A 215 20.13 -4.21 -27.38
N ARG A 216 19.82 -4.23 -28.66
CA ARG A 216 20.75 -3.88 -29.76
C ARG A 216 21.25 -2.45 -29.63
N ALA A 217 20.37 -1.49 -29.32
CA ALA A 217 20.76 -0.08 -29.12
C ALA A 217 21.65 0.12 -27.90
N ALA A 218 21.57 -0.75 -26.89
CA ALA A 218 22.41 -0.75 -25.70
C ALA A 218 23.67 -1.59 -25.86
N GLY A 219 23.90 -2.22 -27.04
CA GLY A 219 25.08 -3.03 -27.33
C GLY A 219 25.03 -4.46 -26.77
N TRP A 220 23.84 -4.97 -26.46
CA TRP A 220 23.57 -6.35 -26.07
C TRP A 220 23.29 -7.21 -27.31
N ASP A 221 23.50 -8.52 -27.17
CA ASP A 221 23.12 -9.49 -28.19
C ASP A 221 21.59 -9.62 -28.32
N GLU A 222 21.12 -10.33 -29.37
CA GLU A 222 19.69 -10.62 -29.51
C GLU A 222 19.20 -11.44 -28.30
N PRO A 223 18.12 -11.04 -27.62
CA PRO A 223 17.65 -11.74 -26.44
C PRO A 223 17.26 -13.18 -26.71
N LEU A 224 17.59 -14.09 -25.78
CA LEU A 224 17.10 -15.45 -25.76
C LEU A 224 15.69 -15.48 -25.16
N TRP A 225 14.75 -16.15 -25.78
CA TRP A 225 13.36 -16.15 -25.37
C TRP A 225 12.91 -17.51 -24.86
N PHE A 226 12.33 -17.52 -23.66
CA PHE A 226 11.78 -18.69 -22.99
C PHE A 226 10.36 -18.36 -22.51
N GLU A 227 9.34 -19.07 -23.01
CA GLU A 227 7.96 -18.84 -22.62
C GLU A 227 7.53 -19.76 -21.49
N THR A 228 6.81 -19.19 -20.51
CA THR A 228 6.19 -19.97 -19.43
C THR A 228 4.95 -20.70 -19.94
N THR A 229 4.60 -21.78 -19.24
CA THR A 229 3.38 -22.54 -19.51
C THR A 229 2.44 -22.47 -18.30
N ALA A 230 1.23 -23.05 -18.44
CA ALA A 230 0.29 -23.15 -17.33
C ALA A 230 0.83 -24.01 -16.18
N ASP A 231 1.64 -25.02 -16.50
CA ASP A 231 2.20 -25.99 -15.53
C ASP A 231 3.57 -25.57 -14.98
N ASP A 232 4.27 -24.66 -15.67
CA ASP A 232 5.59 -24.15 -15.25
C ASP A 232 5.65 -22.63 -15.39
N ALA A 233 5.58 -21.94 -14.28
CA ALA A 233 5.63 -20.48 -14.19
C ALA A 233 7.03 -19.89 -14.46
N GLY A 234 8.02 -20.70 -14.88
CA GLY A 234 9.35 -20.24 -15.26
C GLY A 234 10.54 -21.04 -14.70
N SER A 235 10.30 -22.16 -14.03
CA SER A 235 11.35 -22.95 -13.36
C SER A 235 12.33 -23.58 -14.37
N ALA A 236 11.81 -24.37 -15.32
CA ALA A 236 12.62 -24.99 -16.37
C ALA A 236 13.27 -23.94 -17.28
N MET A 237 12.54 -22.86 -17.57
CA MET A 237 12.98 -21.75 -18.42
C MET A 237 14.17 -21.01 -17.80
N SER A 238 14.13 -20.74 -16.48
CA SER A 238 15.23 -20.11 -15.76
C SER A 238 16.49 -20.96 -15.79
N ARG A 239 16.35 -22.27 -15.55
CA ARG A 239 17.48 -23.21 -15.65
C ARG A 239 18.06 -23.28 -17.07
N ALA A 240 17.19 -23.31 -18.08
CA ALA A 240 17.60 -23.30 -19.46
C ALA A 240 18.31 -22.00 -19.85
N ALA A 241 17.85 -20.86 -19.37
CA ALA A 241 18.49 -19.57 -19.58
C ALA A 241 19.91 -19.51 -19.00
N VAL A 242 20.10 -20.02 -17.77
CA VAL A 242 21.43 -20.13 -17.15
C VAL A 242 22.33 -21.10 -17.93
N ALA A 243 21.79 -22.26 -18.34
CA ALA A 243 22.52 -23.25 -19.12
C ALA A 243 22.93 -22.70 -20.52
N ALA A 244 22.16 -21.77 -21.07
CA ALA A 244 22.48 -21.07 -22.32
C ALA A 244 23.53 -19.96 -22.14
N GLY A 245 24.05 -19.74 -20.94
CA GLY A 245 25.09 -18.76 -20.64
C GLY A 245 24.58 -17.31 -20.54
N ALA A 246 23.32 -17.12 -20.16
CA ALA A 246 22.75 -15.79 -19.96
C ALA A 246 23.51 -15.00 -18.87
N ASP A 247 23.87 -13.76 -19.17
CA ASP A 247 24.49 -12.82 -18.21
C ASP A 247 23.44 -12.12 -17.34
N VAL A 248 22.21 -12.01 -17.84
CA VAL A 248 21.04 -11.53 -17.11
C VAL A 248 19.82 -12.37 -17.50
N VAL A 249 19.06 -12.82 -16.51
CA VAL A 249 17.77 -13.48 -16.73
C VAL A 249 16.64 -12.53 -16.37
N VAL A 250 15.74 -12.27 -17.30
CA VAL A 250 14.61 -11.35 -17.13
C VAL A 250 13.34 -12.12 -16.82
N ALA A 251 12.70 -11.81 -15.70
CA ALA A 251 11.36 -12.27 -15.38
C ALA A 251 10.33 -11.28 -15.94
N ALA A 252 9.70 -11.61 -17.05
CA ALA A 252 8.64 -10.79 -17.68
C ALA A 252 7.26 -11.41 -17.40
N GLY A 253 6.60 -10.96 -16.32
CA GLY A 253 5.33 -11.54 -15.89
C GLY A 253 4.76 -10.93 -14.62
N GLY A 254 3.81 -11.63 -14.00
CA GLY A 254 3.23 -11.26 -12.70
C GLY A 254 4.10 -11.74 -11.52
N ASP A 255 3.61 -11.46 -10.30
CA ASP A 255 4.34 -11.77 -9.05
C ASP A 255 4.73 -13.27 -8.96
N GLY A 256 3.85 -14.18 -9.41
CA GLY A 256 4.15 -15.62 -9.44
C GLY A 256 5.32 -16.00 -10.35
N THR A 257 5.36 -15.46 -11.57
CA THR A 257 6.49 -15.68 -12.49
C THR A 257 7.77 -15.09 -11.90
N VAL A 258 7.71 -13.87 -11.37
CA VAL A 258 8.87 -13.20 -10.75
C VAL A 258 9.39 -14.02 -9.57
N ARG A 259 8.49 -14.52 -8.67
CA ARG A 259 8.87 -15.35 -7.52
C ARG A 259 9.57 -16.64 -7.95
N VAL A 260 9.04 -17.34 -8.95
CA VAL A 260 9.63 -18.61 -9.44
C VAL A 260 11.00 -18.36 -10.06
N VAL A 261 11.12 -17.35 -10.94
CA VAL A 261 12.42 -17.00 -11.55
C VAL A 261 13.42 -16.62 -10.46
N CYS A 262 13.07 -15.75 -9.52
CA CYS A 262 13.95 -15.36 -8.40
C CYS A 262 14.37 -16.56 -7.56
N SER A 263 13.47 -17.52 -7.31
CA SER A 263 13.77 -18.74 -6.56
C SER A 263 14.79 -19.62 -7.27
N GLU A 264 14.68 -19.79 -8.60
CA GLU A 264 15.60 -20.60 -9.40
C GLU A 264 16.97 -19.91 -9.59
N MET A 265 16.98 -18.58 -9.64
CA MET A 265 18.20 -17.79 -9.80
C MET A 265 18.99 -17.64 -8.51
N ALA A 266 18.42 -18.03 -7.37
CA ALA A 266 19.09 -17.95 -6.06
C ALA A 266 20.43 -18.72 -6.05
N GLY A 267 21.53 -18.03 -5.70
CA GLY A 267 22.87 -18.60 -5.60
C GLY A 267 23.56 -18.86 -6.95
N THR A 268 22.94 -18.54 -8.09
CA THR A 268 23.57 -18.71 -9.41
C THR A 268 24.63 -17.65 -9.73
N GLY A 269 24.56 -16.49 -9.05
CA GLY A 269 25.39 -15.34 -9.35
C GLY A 269 24.95 -14.57 -10.61
N VAL A 270 23.92 -15.03 -11.33
CA VAL A 270 23.36 -14.34 -12.51
C VAL A 270 22.26 -13.38 -12.06
N PRO A 271 22.34 -12.08 -12.40
CA PRO A 271 21.34 -11.10 -12.01
C PRO A 271 19.97 -11.33 -12.65
N VAL A 272 18.92 -11.00 -11.91
CA VAL A 272 17.54 -11.01 -12.40
C VAL A 272 17.10 -9.59 -12.76
N GLY A 273 16.61 -9.43 -14.00
CA GLY A 273 15.84 -8.26 -14.42
C GLY A 273 14.35 -8.52 -14.21
N ILE A 274 13.56 -7.48 -13.94
CA ILE A 274 12.11 -7.61 -13.74
C ILE A 274 11.36 -6.70 -14.70
N ILE A 275 10.48 -7.30 -15.52
CA ILE A 275 9.45 -6.59 -16.29
C ILE A 275 8.11 -6.83 -15.61
N PRO A 276 7.60 -5.85 -14.85
CA PRO A 276 6.42 -6.03 -14.00
C PRO A 276 5.13 -6.00 -14.81
N ALA A 277 4.44 -7.14 -14.93
CA ALA A 277 3.18 -7.28 -15.65
C ALA A 277 2.05 -7.86 -14.79
N GLY A 278 2.21 -7.87 -13.48
CA GLY A 278 1.22 -8.29 -12.50
C GLY A 278 0.36 -7.13 -12.00
N THR A 279 -0.62 -7.45 -11.14
CA THR A 279 -1.44 -6.46 -10.42
C THR A 279 -0.71 -5.90 -9.21
N GLY A 280 0.01 -6.73 -8.46
CA GLY A 280 0.74 -6.34 -7.25
C GLY A 280 2.11 -5.76 -7.55
N ASN A 281 2.91 -6.47 -8.35
CA ASN A 281 4.30 -6.17 -8.67
C ASN A 281 5.13 -5.85 -7.41
N LEU A 282 4.95 -6.68 -6.38
CA LEU A 282 5.42 -6.42 -5.03
C LEU A 282 6.94 -6.23 -4.96
N LEU A 283 7.70 -7.13 -5.57
CA LEU A 283 9.15 -7.05 -5.56
C LEU A 283 9.65 -5.83 -6.35
N ALA A 284 9.09 -5.60 -7.54
CA ALA A 284 9.47 -4.45 -8.36
C ALA A 284 9.24 -3.11 -7.64
N ARG A 285 8.11 -2.97 -6.93
CA ARG A 285 7.79 -1.78 -6.13
C ARG A 285 8.77 -1.57 -4.98
N ASN A 286 9.12 -2.63 -4.25
CA ASN A 286 10.05 -2.55 -3.12
C ASN A 286 11.50 -2.27 -3.55
N LEU A 287 11.86 -2.62 -4.79
CA LEU A 287 13.15 -2.33 -5.41
C LEU A 287 13.15 -1.05 -6.27
N GLU A 288 12.06 -0.27 -6.25
CA GLU A 288 11.89 0.97 -7.02
C GLU A 288 12.06 0.77 -8.55
N ILE A 289 11.83 -0.46 -9.04
CA ILE A 289 11.85 -0.77 -10.47
C ILE A 289 10.61 -0.14 -11.12
N PRO A 290 10.77 0.65 -12.20
CA PRO A 290 9.65 1.27 -12.90
C PRO A 290 8.63 0.24 -13.39
N LEU A 291 7.32 0.56 -13.24
CA LEU A 291 6.25 -0.35 -13.69
C LEU A 291 5.97 -0.26 -15.19
N ALA A 292 6.42 0.79 -15.85
CA ALA A 292 6.35 0.89 -17.32
C ALA A 292 7.42 -0.01 -17.94
N HIS A 293 7.01 -0.92 -18.83
CA HIS A 293 7.89 -1.95 -19.41
C HIS A 293 9.14 -1.37 -20.06
N ASP A 294 9.03 -0.26 -20.79
CA ASP A 294 10.18 0.36 -21.47
C ASP A 294 11.20 0.93 -20.47
N GLN A 295 10.74 1.52 -19.37
CA GLN A 295 11.61 2.03 -18.30
C GLN A 295 12.23 0.90 -17.48
N ALA A 296 11.48 -0.18 -17.24
CA ALA A 296 11.98 -1.39 -16.60
C ALA A 296 13.08 -2.04 -17.46
N LEU A 297 12.86 -2.11 -18.78
CA LEU A 297 13.84 -2.61 -19.74
C LEU A 297 15.12 -1.74 -19.75
N GLU A 298 14.99 -0.41 -19.69
CA GLU A 298 16.14 0.49 -19.55
C GLU A 298 16.90 0.21 -18.24
N THR A 299 16.20 -0.04 -17.15
CA THR A 299 16.80 -0.44 -15.86
C THR A 299 17.58 -1.76 -16.01
N ILE A 300 17.03 -2.74 -16.73
CA ILE A 300 17.71 -4.02 -16.97
C ILE A 300 18.99 -3.81 -17.77
N LEU A 301 18.95 -3.03 -18.83
CA LEU A 301 20.07 -2.84 -19.74
C LEU A 301 21.18 -1.93 -19.18
N ARG A 302 20.82 -0.93 -18.35
CA ARG A 302 21.73 0.15 -17.90
C ARG A 302 21.80 0.34 -16.38
N GLY A 303 21.05 -0.44 -15.60
CA GLY A 303 21.01 -0.35 -14.15
C GLY A 303 22.24 -0.91 -13.47
N GLN A 304 22.10 -1.19 -12.19
CA GLN A 304 23.12 -1.79 -11.33
C GLN A 304 22.59 -3.04 -10.66
N ASP A 305 23.48 -3.93 -10.21
CA ASP A 305 23.10 -5.13 -9.49
C ASP A 305 23.04 -4.85 -7.99
N ARG A 306 21.98 -5.34 -7.34
CA ARG A 306 21.80 -5.30 -5.90
C ARG A 306 21.61 -6.71 -5.37
N ALA A 307 22.38 -7.09 -4.36
CA ALA A 307 22.15 -8.32 -3.63
C ALA A 307 20.94 -8.15 -2.70
N VAL A 308 20.02 -9.10 -2.78
CA VAL A 308 18.80 -9.12 -1.96
C VAL A 308 18.65 -10.49 -1.32
N ASP A 309 17.98 -10.50 -0.18
CA ASP A 309 17.70 -11.71 0.55
C ASP A 309 16.48 -12.43 -0.06
N LEU A 310 16.53 -13.74 -0.05
CA LEU A 310 15.35 -14.57 -0.28
C LEU A 310 15.04 -15.36 0.98
N VAL A 311 13.81 -15.81 1.07
CA VAL A 311 13.34 -16.55 2.23
C VAL A 311 12.91 -17.93 1.80
N LYS A 312 13.62 -18.96 2.28
CA LYS A 312 13.31 -20.36 2.03
C LYS A 312 12.18 -20.81 2.94
N VAL A 313 11.18 -21.43 2.34
CA VAL A 313 9.97 -21.86 3.06
C VAL A 313 9.82 -23.36 3.04
N HIS A 314 9.47 -23.90 4.20
CA HIS A 314 9.06 -25.28 4.42
C HIS A 314 7.75 -25.33 5.20
N GLY A 315 6.93 -26.32 4.95
CA GLY A 315 5.66 -26.53 5.67
C GLY A 315 4.89 -27.72 5.11
N ASP A 316 3.66 -27.88 5.57
CA ASP A 316 2.77 -28.92 5.04
C ASP A 316 2.63 -28.71 3.52
N GLU A 317 3.04 -29.69 2.70
CA GLU A 317 3.03 -29.66 1.23
C GLU A 317 3.88 -28.54 0.59
N LEU A 318 4.65 -27.78 1.39
CA LEU A 318 5.59 -26.76 0.92
C LEU A 318 7.03 -27.29 1.07
N THR A 319 7.68 -27.61 -0.04
CA THR A 319 9.05 -28.14 -0.05
C THR A 319 9.99 -27.21 -0.78
N GLY A 320 10.82 -26.47 -0.03
CA GLY A 320 11.96 -25.73 -0.59
C GLY A 320 11.63 -24.59 -1.55
N THR A 321 10.40 -24.08 -1.54
CA THR A 321 10.05 -22.86 -2.29
C THR A 321 10.62 -21.62 -1.60
N ARG A 322 10.71 -20.51 -2.34
CA ARG A 322 11.20 -19.23 -1.82
C ARG A 322 10.19 -18.12 -2.06
N PHE A 323 10.24 -17.10 -1.20
CA PHE A 323 9.60 -15.82 -1.44
C PHE A 323 10.62 -14.68 -1.30
N ALA A 324 10.33 -13.54 -1.92
CA ALA A 324 11.19 -12.36 -1.86
C ALA A 324 10.60 -11.26 -0.97
N VAL A 325 9.27 -11.19 -0.87
CA VAL A 325 8.54 -10.07 -0.24
C VAL A 325 7.91 -10.50 1.08
N MET A 326 6.98 -11.47 1.04
CA MET A 326 6.24 -11.86 2.21
C MET A 326 5.61 -13.25 2.12
N ALA A 327 5.43 -13.86 3.29
CA ALA A 327 4.53 -14.99 3.48
C ALA A 327 3.40 -14.61 4.44
N GLY A 328 2.19 -15.07 4.19
CA GLY A 328 1.03 -14.85 5.04
C GLY A 328 0.31 -16.14 5.41
N MET A 329 -0.22 -16.19 6.64
CA MET A 329 -1.07 -17.29 7.13
C MET A 329 -2.32 -16.70 7.78
N GLY A 330 -3.51 -17.09 7.33
CA GLY A 330 -4.80 -16.67 7.89
C GLY A 330 -5.56 -15.70 6.99
N LEU A 331 -6.09 -14.61 7.58
CA LEU A 331 -6.95 -13.64 6.91
C LEU A 331 -6.33 -13.07 5.63
N ASP A 332 -5.05 -12.77 5.64
CA ASP A 332 -4.33 -12.23 4.50
C ASP A 332 -4.42 -13.17 3.29
N ALA A 333 -4.11 -14.45 3.48
CA ALA A 333 -4.24 -15.47 2.44
C ALA A 333 -5.70 -15.72 2.03
N ALA A 334 -6.65 -15.67 2.98
CA ALA A 334 -8.08 -15.84 2.69
C ALA A 334 -8.64 -14.69 1.84
N ILE A 335 -8.18 -13.46 2.02
CA ILE A 335 -8.53 -12.30 1.18
C ILE A 335 -8.01 -12.52 -0.26
N MET A 336 -6.80 -13.04 -0.40
CA MET A 336 -6.20 -13.34 -1.71
C MET A 336 -7.00 -14.43 -2.45
N ASP A 337 -7.42 -15.48 -1.75
CA ASP A 337 -8.18 -16.60 -2.29
C ASP A 337 -9.62 -16.20 -2.67
N GLY A 338 -10.26 -15.34 -1.87
CA GLY A 338 -11.65 -14.92 -2.05
C GLY A 338 -11.90 -13.84 -3.11
N ALA A 339 -10.89 -13.29 -3.75
CA ALA A 339 -11.05 -12.25 -4.76
C ALA A 339 -11.15 -12.85 -6.18
N PRO A 340 -12.32 -12.76 -6.87
CA PRO A 340 -12.48 -13.28 -8.23
C PRO A 340 -11.49 -12.64 -9.22
N ASP A 341 -10.89 -13.43 -10.11
CA ASP A 341 -9.88 -12.96 -11.07
C ASP A 341 -10.42 -11.86 -12.01
N ALA A 342 -11.68 -11.94 -12.40
CA ALA A 342 -12.35 -10.90 -13.17
C ALA A 342 -12.47 -9.56 -12.41
N LEU A 343 -12.58 -9.60 -11.08
CA LEU A 343 -12.64 -8.42 -10.23
C LEU A 343 -11.24 -7.84 -10.02
N LYS A 344 -10.23 -8.70 -9.84
CA LYS A 344 -8.80 -8.32 -9.78
C LYS A 344 -8.36 -7.59 -11.06
N ALA A 345 -8.79 -8.09 -12.23
CA ALA A 345 -8.44 -7.51 -13.53
C ALA A 345 -9.09 -6.15 -13.79
N ARG A 346 -10.33 -5.92 -13.32
CA ARG A 346 -11.10 -4.69 -13.58
C ARG A 346 -10.94 -3.61 -12.51
N MET A 347 -10.84 -3.98 -11.25
CA MET A 347 -10.82 -3.05 -10.12
C MET A 347 -9.43 -2.97 -9.46
N GLY A 348 -8.47 -3.75 -9.93
CA GLY A 348 -7.14 -3.78 -9.36
C GLY A 348 -7.18 -3.98 -7.85
N TRP A 349 -6.49 -3.09 -7.14
CA TRP A 349 -6.33 -3.17 -5.69
C TRP A 349 -7.62 -2.96 -4.88
N SER A 350 -8.60 -2.20 -5.40
CA SER A 350 -9.89 -1.99 -4.70
C SER A 350 -10.70 -3.27 -4.51
N ALA A 351 -10.47 -4.31 -5.33
CA ALA A 351 -11.06 -5.63 -5.15
C ALA A 351 -10.65 -6.27 -3.81
N TYR A 352 -9.43 -6.03 -3.36
CA TYR A 352 -8.93 -6.54 -2.08
C TYR A 352 -9.59 -5.84 -0.87
N PHE A 353 -9.96 -4.56 -0.99
CA PHE A 353 -10.73 -3.87 0.04
C PHE A 353 -12.14 -4.45 0.20
N VAL A 354 -12.82 -4.71 -0.91
CA VAL A 354 -14.15 -5.32 -0.89
C VAL A 354 -14.10 -6.74 -0.33
N ALA A 355 -13.10 -7.53 -0.74
CA ALA A 355 -12.87 -8.86 -0.18
C ALA A 355 -12.51 -8.79 1.31
N GLY A 356 -11.62 -7.87 1.71
CA GLY A 356 -11.24 -7.65 3.10
C GLY A 356 -12.42 -7.28 4.00
N ALA A 357 -13.34 -6.43 3.54
CA ALA A 357 -14.54 -6.06 4.29
C ALA A 357 -15.46 -7.26 4.57
N LYS A 358 -15.57 -8.21 3.64
CA LYS A 358 -16.33 -9.45 3.82
C LYS A 358 -15.65 -10.41 4.82
N HIS A 359 -14.35 -10.32 4.98
CA HIS A 359 -13.55 -11.20 5.84
C HIS A 359 -13.15 -10.59 7.19
N LEU A 360 -13.66 -9.41 7.55
CA LEU A 360 -13.38 -8.77 8.86
C LEU A 360 -13.76 -9.65 10.06
N SER A 361 -14.70 -10.60 9.88
CA SER A 361 -15.12 -11.59 10.86
C SER A 361 -14.32 -12.90 10.81
N TYR A 362 -13.24 -12.99 10.02
CA TYR A 362 -12.42 -14.19 9.91
C TYR A 362 -12.01 -14.70 11.31
N PRO A 363 -12.18 -15.99 11.61
CA PRO A 363 -11.95 -16.52 12.95
C PRO A 363 -10.48 -16.38 13.35
N ALA A 364 -10.25 -16.08 14.62
CA ALA A 364 -8.90 -16.10 15.17
C ALA A 364 -8.49 -17.52 15.50
N VAL A 365 -7.27 -17.90 15.14
CA VAL A 365 -6.68 -19.23 15.35
C VAL A 365 -5.55 -19.11 16.36
N ARG A 366 -5.37 -20.12 17.21
CA ARG A 366 -4.18 -20.23 18.08
C ARG A 366 -2.97 -20.55 17.22
N VAL A 367 -1.90 -19.78 17.42
CA VAL A 367 -0.63 -19.98 16.73
C VAL A 367 0.51 -20.03 17.77
N ASP A 368 1.45 -20.92 17.55
CA ASP A 368 2.71 -20.99 18.27
C ASP A 368 3.80 -20.47 17.31
N ILE A 369 4.54 -19.45 17.74
CA ILE A 369 5.56 -18.76 16.94
C ILE A 369 6.90 -18.95 17.63
N SER A 370 7.86 -19.58 16.97
CA SER A 370 9.24 -19.75 17.41
C SER A 370 10.16 -18.93 16.49
N LEU A 371 11.10 -18.23 17.08
CA LEU A 371 12.09 -17.38 16.41
C LEU A 371 13.48 -17.93 16.74
N ASP A 372 14.29 -18.18 15.73
CA ASP A 372 15.68 -18.64 15.87
C ASP A 372 15.82 -19.87 16.77
N GLY A 373 14.80 -20.75 16.79
CA GLY A 373 14.77 -21.94 17.63
C GLY A 373 14.44 -21.70 19.10
N ALA A 374 14.07 -20.47 19.49
CA ALA A 374 13.64 -20.17 20.86
C ALA A 374 12.29 -20.83 21.21
N GLU A 375 11.95 -20.85 22.51
CA GLU A 375 10.67 -21.37 23.00
C GLU A 375 9.49 -20.68 22.29
N PRO A 376 8.48 -21.44 21.84
CA PRO A 376 7.35 -20.89 21.10
C PRO A 376 6.50 -19.94 21.93
N VAL A 377 6.22 -18.78 21.36
CA VAL A 377 5.30 -17.80 21.95
C VAL A 377 3.88 -18.05 21.41
N ARG A 378 2.95 -18.35 22.31
CA ARG A 378 1.53 -18.59 21.97
C ARG A 378 0.77 -17.31 21.78
N ARG A 379 0.03 -17.22 20.66
CA ARG A 379 -0.84 -16.09 20.34
C ARG A 379 -2.17 -16.54 19.76
N LEU A 380 -3.17 -15.68 19.88
CA LEU A 380 -4.42 -15.81 19.13
C LEU A 380 -4.32 -14.84 17.95
N ALA A 381 -4.27 -15.35 16.73
CA ALA A 381 -4.07 -14.53 15.53
C ALA A 381 -5.20 -14.70 14.53
N ARG A 382 -5.56 -13.62 13.84
CA ARG A 382 -6.37 -13.66 12.61
C ARG A 382 -5.49 -13.78 11.38
N THR A 383 -4.30 -13.20 11.44
CA THR A 383 -3.26 -13.38 10.44
C THR A 383 -1.89 -13.25 11.06
N VAL A 384 -0.95 -14.03 10.53
CA VAL A 384 0.49 -13.88 10.75
C VAL A 384 1.12 -13.54 9.42
N VAL A 385 1.90 -12.46 9.38
CA VAL A 385 2.66 -12.05 8.20
C VAL A 385 4.14 -12.13 8.54
N ILE A 386 4.90 -12.81 7.70
CA ILE A 386 6.36 -12.90 7.74
C ILE A 386 6.86 -12.11 6.55
N GLY A 387 7.52 -10.99 6.78
CA GLY A 387 7.98 -10.08 5.74
C GLY A 387 9.49 -9.99 5.66
N ASN A 388 9.97 -9.85 4.43
CA ASN A 388 11.35 -9.58 4.06
C ASN A 388 11.51 -8.14 3.56
N VAL A 389 10.40 -7.39 3.47
CA VAL A 389 10.38 -6.00 2.97
C VAL A 389 9.43 -5.13 3.77
N GLY A 390 9.68 -3.83 3.76
CA GLY A 390 8.91 -2.85 4.55
C GLY A 390 7.52 -2.56 4.03
N SER A 391 7.33 -2.60 2.71
CA SER A 391 6.05 -2.27 2.07
C SER A 391 5.40 -3.52 1.51
N LEU A 392 4.22 -3.82 2.02
CA LEU A 392 3.37 -4.88 1.49
C LEU A 392 2.42 -4.33 0.42
N THR A 393 1.40 -5.08 0.08
CA THR A 393 0.42 -4.73 -0.96
C THR A 393 -0.03 -3.25 -0.88
N ALA A 394 0.02 -2.54 -2.01
CA ALA A 394 -0.38 -1.13 -2.18
C ALA A 394 0.42 -0.09 -1.39
N GLY A 395 1.70 -0.34 -1.09
CA GLY A 395 2.54 0.65 -0.41
C GLY A 395 2.18 0.89 1.07
N ILE A 396 1.38 0.02 1.68
CA ILE A 396 1.07 0.10 3.12
C ILE A 396 2.29 -0.40 3.89
N PRO A 397 2.96 0.46 4.70
CA PRO A 397 4.12 0.06 5.49
C PRO A 397 3.65 -0.75 6.71
N LEU A 398 3.40 -2.05 6.54
CA LEU A 398 3.04 -2.92 7.65
C LEU A 398 4.28 -3.23 8.51
N LEU A 399 5.44 -3.27 7.88
CA LEU A 399 6.75 -3.59 8.45
C LEU A 399 7.74 -2.44 8.15
N PRO A 400 7.57 -1.23 8.73
CA PRO A 400 8.29 -0.04 8.30
C PRO A 400 9.82 -0.11 8.49
N ASP A 401 10.30 -1.05 9.28
CA ASP A 401 11.71 -1.23 9.59
C ASP A 401 12.35 -2.40 8.79
N ALA A 402 11.54 -3.25 8.12
CA ALA A 402 12.04 -4.37 7.34
C ALA A 402 12.81 -3.94 6.10
N ARG A 403 13.91 -4.62 5.82
CA ARG A 403 14.80 -4.36 4.68
C ARG A 403 15.11 -5.65 3.96
N ILE A 404 15.09 -5.60 2.64
CA ILE A 404 15.29 -6.76 1.77
C ILE A 404 16.73 -7.30 1.75
N ASP A 405 17.66 -6.64 2.43
CA ASP A 405 19.11 -6.88 2.38
C ASP A 405 19.79 -6.87 3.75
N ASP A 406 19.08 -7.06 4.85
CA ASP A 406 19.63 -7.02 6.21
C ASP A 406 19.77 -8.38 6.89
N GLY A 407 19.35 -9.45 6.22
CA GLY A 407 19.43 -10.82 6.69
C GLY A 407 18.49 -11.14 7.85
N VAL A 408 17.39 -10.38 8.00
CA VAL A 408 16.43 -10.51 9.09
C VAL A 408 15.00 -10.54 8.55
N LEU A 409 14.14 -11.35 9.15
CA LEU A 409 12.72 -11.42 8.88
C LEU A 409 11.94 -10.66 9.94
N ASP A 410 10.96 -9.90 9.51
CA ASP A 410 9.99 -9.25 10.37
C ASP A 410 8.68 -10.02 10.42
N VAL A 411 8.16 -10.26 11.62
CA VAL A 411 6.91 -10.98 11.83
C VAL A 411 5.88 -10.07 12.48
N VAL A 412 4.71 -10.01 11.89
CA VAL A 412 3.57 -9.29 12.46
C VAL A 412 2.42 -10.26 12.72
N VAL A 413 1.93 -10.24 13.95
CA VAL A 413 0.75 -10.99 14.38
C VAL A 413 -0.40 -10.01 14.59
N VAL A 414 -1.48 -10.21 13.85
CA VAL A 414 -2.65 -9.33 13.87
C VAL A 414 -3.82 -10.04 14.53
N ALA A 415 -4.28 -9.52 15.67
CA ALA A 415 -5.32 -10.13 16.50
C ALA A 415 -6.40 -9.13 16.99
N PRO A 416 -7.09 -8.37 16.14
CA PRO A 416 -8.12 -7.46 16.59
C PRO A 416 -9.31 -8.21 17.16
N ARG A 417 -9.65 -7.96 18.44
CA ARG A 417 -10.74 -8.67 19.15
C ARG A 417 -12.14 -8.16 18.79
N ARG A 418 -12.29 -6.92 18.27
CA ARG A 418 -13.58 -6.28 17.92
C ARG A 418 -13.44 -5.46 16.64
N MET A 419 -14.56 -5.17 15.97
CA MET A 419 -14.61 -4.38 14.73
C MET A 419 -13.92 -3.01 14.86
N PHE A 420 -14.10 -2.30 15.99
CA PHE A 420 -13.37 -1.06 16.30
C PHE A 420 -11.87 -1.24 16.51
N GLY A 421 -11.39 -2.45 16.75
CA GLY A 421 -9.95 -2.77 16.82
C GLY A 421 -9.23 -2.58 15.49
N TRP A 422 -9.94 -2.75 14.36
CA TRP A 422 -9.41 -2.51 13.02
C TRP A 422 -9.10 -1.03 12.75
N LEU A 423 -9.96 -0.12 13.24
CA LEU A 423 -9.71 1.33 13.14
C LEU A 423 -8.42 1.73 13.88
N GLY A 424 -8.20 1.18 15.08
CA GLY A 424 -6.96 1.41 15.82
C GLY A 424 -5.72 0.80 15.14
N LEU A 425 -5.87 -0.34 14.49
CA LEU A 425 -4.81 -0.98 13.71
C LEU A 425 -4.44 -0.13 12.49
N VAL A 426 -5.43 0.28 11.70
CA VAL A 426 -5.24 1.14 10.53
C VAL A 426 -4.59 2.46 10.94
N TRP A 427 -5.05 3.08 12.02
CA TRP A 427 -4.45 4.31 12.56
C TRP A 427 -2.97 4.13 12.92
N ARG A 428 -2.61 3.02 13.55
CA ARG A 428 -1.21 2.71 13.93
C ARG A 428 -0.30 2.42 12.75
N VAL A 429 -0.81 1.70 11.77
CA VAL A 429 -0.06 1.43 10.52
C VAL A 429 0.21 2.76 9.80
N ILE A 430 -0.77 3.66 9.74
CA ILE A 430 -0.62 4.99 9.12
C ILE A 430 0.36 5.87 9.92
N THR A 431 0.29 5.86 11.27
CA THR A 431 1.11 6.73 12.12
C THR A 431 2.50 6.19 12.44
N LYS A 432 2.86 4.97 11.96
CA LYS A 432 4.16 4.31 12.20
C LYS A 432 4.54 4.26 13.70
N HIS A 433 3.57 4.00 14.59
CA HIS A 433 3.81 3.99 16.03
C HIS A 433 4.55 2.72 16.47
N PRO A 434 5.74 2.80 17.09
CA PRO A 434 6.60 1.64 17.37
C PRO A 434 6.18 0.79 18.57
N ARG A 435 5.06 1.09 19.25
CA ARG A 435 4.66 0.36 20.46
C ARG A 435 3.89 -0.90 20.13
N THR A 436 4.41 -2.03 20.57
CA THR A 436 3.71 -3.34 20.67
C THR A 436 2.56 -3.22 21.66
N ASP A 437 1.39 -3.73 21.31
CA ASP A 437 0.19 -3.83 22.14
C ASP A 437 -0.47 -5.19 21.85
N GLU A 438 -1.31 -5.69 22.73
CA GLU A 438 -2.05 -6.98 22.61
C GLU A 438 -2.77 -7.21 21.26
N ARG A 439 -2.82 -6.21 20.36
CA ARG A 439 -3.48 -6.25 19.05
C ARG A 439 -2.53 -6.39 17.86
N LEU A 440 -1.25 -6.06 18.05
CA LEU A 440 -0.21 -6.10 17.03
C LEU A 440 1.13 -6.41 17.71
N ASP A 441 1.52 -7.68 17.67
CA ASP A 441 2.86 -8.09 18.10
C ASP A 441 3.81 -8.07 16.90
N ARG A 442 5.01 -7.58 17.11
CA ARG A 442 6.11 -7.59 16.13
C ARG A 442 7.27 -8.37 16.71
N PHE A 443 7.87 -9.19 15.85
CA PHE A 443 9.05 -9.97 16.17
C PHE A 443 10.03 -9.89 15.02
N THR A 444 11.30 -10.11 15.30
CA THR A 444 12.36 -10.19 14.30
C THR A 444 13.22 -11.42 14.56
N GLY A 445 13.71 -12.07 13.50
CA GLY A 445 14.56 -13.24 13.60
C GLY A 445 15.05 -13.69 12.21
N ARG A 446 16.04 -14.58 12.19
CA ARG A 446 16.56 -15.16 10.94
C ARG A 446 15.81 -16.41 10.51
N SER A 447 15.21 -17.09 11.47
CA SER A 447 14.38 -18.29 11.27
C SER A 447 13.09 -18.11 12.03
N VAL A 448 11.98 -18.27 11.34
CA VAL A 448 10.63 -18.14 11.90
C VAL A 448 9.85 -19.40 11.65
N ALA A 449 9.34 -20.03 12.71
CA ALA A 449 8.42 -21.16 12.60
C ALA A 449 7.07 -20.79 13.20
N VAL A 450 6.01 -20.96 12.43
CA VAL A 450 4.62 -20.72 12.85
C VAL A 450 3.86 -22.03 12.74
N THR A 451 3.21 -22.42 13.84
CA THR A 451 2.32 -23.60 13.90
C THR A 451 0.93 -23.15 14.31
N ALA A 452 -0.06 -23.36 13.45
CA ALA A 452 -1.46 -23.04 13.71
C ALA A 452 -2.19 -24.28 14.28
N ALA A 453 -3.17 -24.06 15.15
CA ALA A 453 -3.96 -25.14 15.75
C ALA A 453 -4.90 -25.85 14.75
N SER A 454 -5.18 -25.22 13.59
CA SER A 454 -5.99 -25.78 12.51
C SER A 454 -5.43 -25.36 11.16
N ALA A 455 -5.75 -26.12 10.11
CA ALA A 455 -5.38 -25.77 8.74
C ALA A 455 -5.89 -24.38 8.39
N THR A 456 -4.99 -23.53 7.92
CA THR A 456 -5.19 -22.11 7.69
C THR A 456 -4.67 -21.75 6.30
N PRO A 457 -5.37 -20.96 5.49
CA PRO A 457 -4.90 -20.50 4.19
C PRO A 457 -3.53 -19.86 4.29
N ARG A 458 -2.67 -20.12 3.30
CA ARG A 458 -1.30 -19.58 3.23
C ARG A 458 -1.06 -18.92 1.87
N GLN A 459 -0.21 -17.90 1.85
CA GLN A 459 0.22 -17.22 0.62
C GLN A 459 1.73 -16.92 0.65
N LEU A 460 2.35 -16.84 -0.53
CA LEU A 460 3.73 -16.39 -0.75
C LEU A 460 3.74 -15.35 -1.87
N ASP A 461 4.27 -14.15 -1.59
CA ASP A 461 4.34 -13.01 -2.53
C ASP A 461 3.01 -12.68 -3.24
N GLY A 462 1.87 -12.94 -2.56
CA GLY A 462 0.53 -12.70 -3.09
C GLY A 462 -0.11 -13.89 -3.80
N ASP A 463 0.59 -15.02 -3.97
CA ASP A 463 0.04 -16.26 -4.52
C ASP A 463 -0.41 -17.20 -3.40
N THR A 464 -1.62 -17.75 -3.50
CA THR A 464 -2.12 -18.76 -2.56
C THR A 464 -1.39 -20.10 -2.77
N VAL A 465 -0.93 -20.70 -1.66
CA VAL A 465 -0.17 -21.95 -1.66
C VAL A 465 -0.85 -23.08 -0.86
N GLY A 466 -2.19 -23.04 -0.83
CA GLY A 466 -3.00 -24.01 -0.11
C GLY A 466 -3.08 -23.73 1.40
N ALA A 467 -3.96 -24.51 2.07
CA ALA A 467 -4.11 -24.45 3.53
C ALA A 467 -3.15 -25.41 4.21
N GLY A 468 -2.66 -25.04 5.39
CA GLY A 468 -1.81 -25.89 6.20
C GLY A 468 -1.70 -25.42 7.64
N THR A 469 -1.04 -26.18 8.47
CA THR A 469 -0.85 -25.90 9.89
C THR A 469 0.53 -25.34 10.20
N LYS A 470 1.51 -25.55 9.32
CA LYS A 470 2.90 -25.17 9.57
C LYS A 470 3.47 -24.35 8.43
N ILE A 471 4.26 -23.34 8.80
CA ILE A 471 5.15 -22.60 7.90
C ILE A 471 6.44 -22.32 8.66
N ARG A 472 7.58 -22.67 8.06
CA ARG A 472 8.90 -22.29 8.52
C ARG A 472 9.58 -21.49 7.43
N ALA A 473 10.10 -20.34 7.79
CA ALA A 473 10.75 -19.38 6.92
C ALA A 473 12.18 -19.13 7.44
N ASP A 474 13.17 -19.39 6.60
CA ASP A 474 14.59 -19.19 6.92
C ASP A 474 15.16 -18.19 5.91
N VAL A 475 15.73 -17.07 6.36
CA VAL A 475 16.34 -16.07 5.46
C VAL A 475 17.64 -16.58 4.87
N GLU A 476 17.82 -16.39 3.56
CA GLU A 476 19.08 -16.65 2.82
C GLU A 476 19.66 -15.29 2.39
N PRO A 477 20.63 -14.71 3.17
CA PRO A 477 21.07 -13.36 2.94
C PRO A 477 21.84 -13.19 1.64
N GLY A 478 21.50 -12.14 0.85
CA GLY A 478 22.21 -11.74 -0.36
C GLY A 478 22.28 -12.78 -1.47
N VAL A 479 21.40 -13.79 -1.42
CA VAL A 479 21.48 -14.97 -2.31
C VAL A 479 21.05 -14.66 -3.75
N LEU A 480 20.35 -13.55 -3.98
CA LEU A 480 19.84 -13.15 -5.29
C LEU A 480 20.43 -11.79 -5.70
N LEU A 481 20.88 -11.68 -6.94
CA LEU A 481 21.23 -10.41 -7.57
C LEU A 481 20.03 -9.92 -8.39
N VAL A 482 19.62 -8.66 -8.20
CA VAL A 482 18.53 -8.04 -8.97
C VAL A 482 19.00 -6.74 -9.62
N ARG A 483 18.66 -6.54 -10.90
CA ARG A 483 18.91 -5.30 -11.63
C ARG A 483 17.96 -4.22 -11.14
N VAL A 484 18.51 -3.14 -10.60
CA VAL A 484 17.78 -1.99 -10.05
C VAL A 484 18.23 -0.69 -10.71
N PRO A 485 17.42 0.39 -10.63
CA PRO A 485 17.85 1.71 -11.11
C PRO A 485 19.16 2.16 -10.45
N ARG A 486 19.95 2.98 -11.18
CA ARG A 486 21.16 3.61 -10.65
C ARG A 486 20.86 4.74 -9.69
#